data_376428f8a48e01c406ac73d2dd70f6bf
#
_entry.id   376428f8a48e01c406ac73d2dd70f6bf
#
_cell.length_a   1.000
_cell.length_b   1.000
_cell.length_c   1.000
_cell.angle_alpha   90.00
_cell.angle_beta   90.00
_cell.angle_gamma   90.00
#
_symmetry.space_group_name_H-M   'P 1'
#
loop_
_entity.id
_entity.type
_entity.pdbx_description
1 polymer ?
#
loop_
_entity_poly.entity_id
_entity_poly.type
_entity_poly.pdbx_seq_one_letter_code
_entity_poly.pdbx_strand_id
1 'polypeptide(L)'
;MSARDETDDTFELFDLRVDVVASDRPMVCGHRAGDWIELRGEHLTLPAGQSFSIYALAALLPILPAKQRLTHPHDWMTTDSEVACPDPNCSARFRITRIGTRTFRHGDVTAVPLPPG
;
A
#
# COMPACT_ATOMS: atom_id res chain seq x y z
N MET A 1 21.32 -16.98 18.70
CA MET A 1 21.34 -16.84 17.28
C MET A 1 22.67 -16.34 16.80
N SER A 2 23.05 -16.79 15.71
CA SER A 2 24.18 -16.19 15.06
C SER A 2 23.89 -14.73 14.75
N ALA A 3 24.93 -13.95 14.69
CA ALA A 3 24.82 -12.62 14.13
C ALA A 3 24.27 -12.72 12.69
N ARG A 4 23.65 -11.63 12.25
CA ARG A 4 23.24 -11.55 10.87
C ARG A 4 24.46 -11.77 9.97
N ASP A 5 24.27 -12.54 8.91
CA ASP A 5 25.28 -12.72 7.87
C ASP A 5 25.63 -11.34 7.31
N GLU A 6 26.92 -11.07 7.17
CA GLU A 6 27.40 -9.78 6.64
C GLU A 6 26.94 -9.57 5.19
N THR A 7 26.63 -10.64 4.46
CA THR A 7 26.11 -10.56 3.10
C THR A 7 24.59 -10.45 3.07
N ASP A 8 23.93 -10.65 4.20
CA ASP A 8 22.47 -10.59 4.25
C ASP A 8 22.03 -9.14 4.38
N ASP A 9 21.56 -8.60 3.28
CA ASP A 9 21.00 -7.26 3.21
C ASP A 9 19.54 -7.29 2.76
N THR A 10 18.88 -8.44 2.95
CA THR A 10 17.51 -8.62 2.46
C THR A 10 16.46 -8.14 3.45
N PHE A 11 15.34 -7.71 2.91
CA PHE A 11 14.14 -7.37 3.68
C PHE A 11 12.91 -7.68 2.83
N GLU A 12 11.75 -7.78 3.47
CA GLU A 12 10.51 -8.09 2.78
C GLU A 12 9.51 -6.95 2.92
N LEU A 13 8.74 -6.73 1.86
CA LEU A 13 7.57 -5.87 1.86
C LEU A 13 6.38 -6.66 1.36
N PHE A 14 5.20 -6.31 1.86
CA PHE A 14 3.96 -6.81 1.27
C PHE A 14 3.68 -6.10 -0.05
N ASP A 15 3.23 -6.87 -1.04
CA ASP A 15 2.54 -6.31 -2.19
C ASP A 15 1.13 -5.95 -1.73
N LEU A 16 0.63 -4.80 -2.16
CA LEU A 16 -0.68 -4.30 -1.77
C LEU A 16 -1.59 -4.15 -2.97
N ARG A 17 -2.86 -4.42 -2.75
CA ARG A 17 -3.91 -4.09 -3.70
C ARG A 17 -4.90 -3.16 -3.02
N VAL A 18 -5.31 -2.12 -3.73
CA VAL A 18 -6.35 -1.20 -3.29
C VAL A 18 -7.53 -1.35 -4.23
N ASP A 19 -8.68 -1.70 -3.68
CA ASP A 19 -9.92 -1.85 -4.44
C ASP A 19 -10.89 -0.73 -4.08
N VAL A 20 -11.54 -0.17 -5.09
CA VAL A 20 -12.63 0.78 -4.89
C VAL A 20 -13.88 -0.01 -4.54
N VAL A 21 -14.45 0.26 -3.38
CA VAL A 21 -15.58 -0.48 -2.83
C VAL A 21 -16.83 0.36 -2.96
N ALA A 22 -17.91 -0.27 -3.43
CA ALA A 22 -19.23 0.37 -3.53
C ALA A 22 -19.83 0.60 -2.15
N SER A 23 -20.62 1.66 -2.02
CA SER A 23 -21.51 1.87 -0.90
C SER A 23 -22.92 2.15 -1.41
N ASP A 24 -23.85 2.33 -0.49
CA ASP A 24 -25.27 2.59 -0.82
C ASP A 24 -25.51 4.04 -1.30
N ARG A 25 -24.48 4.89 -1.28
CA ARG A 25 -24.57 6.28 -1.74
C ARG A 25 -23.71 6.48 -2.98
N PRO A 26 -24.02 7.53 -3.78
CA PRO A 26 -23.25 7.78 -5.00
C PRO A 26 -21.78 8.10 -4.73
N MET A 27 -20.93 7.65 -5.64
CA MET A 27 -19.53 8.07 -5.71
C MET A 27 -19.43 9.23 -6.69
N VAL A 28 -18.83 10.33 -6.25
CA VAL A 28 -18.70 11.55 -7.07
C VAL A 28 -17.27 11.82 -7.53
N CYS A 29 -16.33 10.94 -7.15
CA CYS A 29 -14.91 11.11 -7.50
C CYS A 29 -14.54 10.51 -8.86
N GLY A 30 -15.51 10.01 -9.61
CA GLY A 30 -15.25 9.41 -10.92
C GLY A 30 -14.80 7.96 -10.88
N HIS A 31 -14.58 7.39 -9.72
CA HIS A 31 -14.25 5.97 -9.59
C HIS A 31 -15.49 5.10 -9.74
N ARG A 32 -15.24 3.84 -10.09
CA ARG A 32 -16.26 2.80 -10.16
C ARG A 32 -15.91 1.70 -9.18
N ALA A 33 -16.92 1.08 -8.60
CA ALA A 33 -16.70 -0.13 -7.81
C ALA A 33 -15.96 -1.17 -8.66
N GLY A 34 -14.92 -1.75 -8.09
CA GLY A 34 -14.07 -2.69 -8.81
C GLY A 34 -12.84 -2.07 -9.46
N ASP A 35 -12.73 -0.75 -9.56
CA ASP A 35 -11.46 -0.12 -9.92
C ASP A 35 -10.41 -0.49 -8.90
N TRP A 36 -9.15 -0.61 -9.35
CA TRP A 36 -8.09 -1.03 -8.45
C TRP A 36 -6.74 -0.44 -8.83
N ILE A 37 -5.84 -0.39 -7.86
CA ILE A 37 -4.42 -0.14 -8.07
C ILE A 37 -3.63 -1.16 -7.26
N GLU A 38 -2.38 -1.41 -7.66
CA GLU A 38 -1.46 -2.25 -6.89
C GLU A 38 -0.17 -1.51 -6.61
N LEU A 39 0.38 -1.75 -5.44
CA LEU A 39 1.68 -1.22 -5.04
C LEU A 39 2.62 -2.41 -4.83
N ARG A 40 3.68 -2.45 -5.64
CA ARG A 40 4.73 -3.47 -5.55
C ARG A 40 6.06 -2.75 -5.40
N GLY A 41 6.71 -2.95 -4.26
CA GLY A 41 7.87 -2.14 -3.92
C GLY A 41 7.48 -0.67 -3.86
N GLU A 42 8.10 0.15 -4.70
CA GLU A 42 7.81 1.59 -4.77
C GLU A 42 6.96 1.97 -5.99
N HIS A 43 6.46 0.97 -6.74
CA HIS A 43 5.78 1.22 -8.00
C HIS A 43 4.29 0.95 -7.93
N LEU A 44 3.51 1.93 -8.37
CA LEU A 44 2.06 1.81 -8.53
C LEU A 44 1.75 1.32 -9.93
N THR A 45 0.80 0.39 -10.01
CA THR A 45 0.29 -0.15 -11.27
C THR A 45 -1.21 0.04 -11.31
N LEU A 46 -1.71 0.54 -12.45
CA LEU A 46 -3.13 0.69 -12.72
C LEU A 46 -3.49 -0.19 -13.92
N PRO A 47 -4.73 -0.67 -14.01
CA PRO A 47 -5.19 -1.31 -15.25
C PRO A 47 -5.11 -0.36 -16.43
N ALA A 48 -4.89 -0.91 -17.62
CA ALA A 48 -4.89 -0.11 -18.85
C ALA A 48 -6.21 0.64 -18.98
N GLY A 49 -6.12 1.94 -19.30
CA GLY A 49 -7.30 2.79 -19.48
C GLY A 49 -7.98 3.27 -18.21
N GLN A 50 -7.49 2.84 -17.02
CA GLN A 50 -8.03 3.33 -15.76
C GLN A 50 -7.19 4.49 -15.25
N SER A 51 -7.87 5.51 -14.74
CA SER A 51 -7.23 6.60 -14.00
C SER A 51 -7.48 6.44 -12.50
N PHE A 52 -6.88 7.30 -11.69
CA PHE A 52 -7.10 7.31 -10.26
C PHE A 52 -7.09 8.74 -9.75
N SER A 53 -8.03 9.07 -8.87
CA SER A 53 -8.13 10.42 -8.31
C SER A 53 -6.88 10.76 -7.49
N ILE A 54 -6.30 11.91 -7.77
CA ILE A 54 -5.13 12.38 -7.00
C ILE A 54 -5.50 12.66 -5.54
N TYR A 55 -6.74 13.04 -5.26
CA TYR A 55 -7.19 13.30 -3.89
C TYR A 55 -7.33 11.99 -3.11
N ALA A 56 -7.87 10.96 -3.75
CA ALA A 56 -7.93 9.63 -3.15
C ALA A 56 -6.53 9.07 -2.94
N LEU A 57 -5.64 9.23 -3.92
CA LEU A 57 -4.25 8.80 -3.79
C LEU A 57 -3.55 9.52 -2.63
N ALA A 58 -3.77 10.83 -2.49
CA ALA A 58 -3.18 11.59 -1.40
C ALA A 58 -3.63 11.06 -0.03
N ALA A 59 -4.88 10.62 0.10
CA ALA A 59 -5.36 10.01 1.34
C ALA A 59 -4.71 8.65 1.61
N LEU A 60 -4.39 7.90 0.56
CA LEU A 60 -3.78 6.58 0.66
C LEU A 60 -2.27 6.63 0.92
N LEU A 61 -1.58 7.63 0.39
CA LEU A 61 -0.11 7.67 0.39
C LEU A 61 0.52 7.51 1.78
N PRO A 62 0.02 8.16 2.85
CA PRO A 62 0.63 7.97 4.17
C PRO A 62 0.43 6.56 4.72
N ILE A 63 -0.58 5.86 4.25
CA ILE A 63 -1.00 4.56 4.80
C ILE A 63 -0.34 3.40 4.06
N LEU A 64 -0.18 3.53 2.75
CA LEU A 64 0.33 2.43 1.93
C LEU A 64 1.72 1.96 2.37
N PRO A 65 2.72 2.81 2.57
CA PRO A 65 4.03 2.33 3.00
C PRO A 65 4.00 1.64 4.38
N ALA A 66 3.13 2.07 5.28
CA ALA A 66 2.98 1.42 6.57
C ALA A 66 2.37 0.02 6.41
N LYS A 67 1.39 -0.12 5.52
CA LYS A 67 0.76 -1.42 5.23
C LYS A 67 1.71 -2.40 4.55
N GLN A 68 2.77 -1.91 3.90
CA GLN A 68 3.75 -2.77 3.28
C GLN A 68 4.65 -3.47 4.30
N ARG A 69 4.72 -2.99 5.52
CA ARG A 69 5.59 -3.54 6.57
C ARG A 69 4.78 -4.33 7.57
N LEU A 70 5.45 -5.28 8.24
CA LEU A 70 4.85 -5.97 9.37
C LEU A 70 4.49 -4.95 10.45
N THR A 71 3.27 -5.06 10.95
CA THR A 71 2.76 -4.20 12.00
C THR A 71 2.26 -5.07 13.16
N HIS A 72 2.25 -4.50 14.35
CA HIS A 72 1.82 -5.22 15.55
C HIS A 72 0.37 -5.71 15.37
N PRO A 73 0.04 -6.94 15.78
CA PRO A 73 -1.33 -7.46 15.59
C PRO A 73 -2.42 -6.63 16.25
N HIS A 74 -2.10 -5.85 17.27
CA HIS A 74 -3.08 -5.02 17.97
C HIS A 74 -3.12 -3.57 17.44
N ASP A 75 -2.27 -3.24 16.50
CA ASP A 75 -2.23 -1.92 15.90
C ASP A 75 -3.36 -1.79 14.87
N TRP A 76 -4.07 -0.66 14.88
CA TRP A 76 -5.10 -0.41 13.86
C TRP A 76 -4.52 -0.44 12.45
N MET A 77 -3.23 -0.17 12.28
CA MET A 77 -2.60 -0.29 10.96
C MET A 77 -2.64 -1.73 10.45
N THR A 78 -2.74 -2.71 11.33
CA THR A 78 -2.91 -4.11 10.96
C THR A 78 -4.36 -4.44 10.63
N THR A 79 -5.30 -3.92 11.41
CA THR A 79 -6.69 -4.36 11.36
C THR A 79 -7.56 -3.51 10.43
N ASP A 80 -7.32 -2.21 10.35
CA ASP A 80 -8.18 -1.29 9.61
C ASP A 80 -7.68 -1.24 8.16
N SER A 81 -8.54 -1.64 7.24
CA SER A 81 -8.15 -1.83 5.85
C SER A 81 -8.82 -0.87 4.87
N GLU A 82 -9.73 -0.02 5.33
CA GLU A 82 -10.45 0.89 4.44
C GLU A 82 -10.11 2.34 4.71
N VAL A 83 -9.96 3.10 3.63
CA VAL A 83 -9.72 4.54 3.65
C VAL A 83 -10.90 5.19 2.95
N ALA A 84 -11.49 6.20 3.58
CA ALA A 84 -12.60 6.94 2.97
C ALA A 84 -12.07 7.95 1.96
N CYS A 85 -12.89 8.22 0.93
CA CYS A 85 -12.63 9.35 0.04
C CYS A 85 -12.60 10.64 0.86
N PRO A 86 -11.63 11.54 0.60
CA PRO A 86 -11.55 12.80 1.36
C PRO A 86 -12.68 13.79 1.05
N ASP A 87 -13.45 13.57 -0.02
CA ASP A 87 -14.62 14.38 -0.30
C ASP A 87 -15.80 13.86 0.55
N PRO A 88 -16.33 14.67 1.49
CA PRO A 88 -17.41 14.21 2.35
C PRO A 88 -18.72 13.91 1.60
N ASN A 89 -18.84 14.37 0.38
CA ASN A 89 -20.00 14.09 -0.46
C ASN A 89 -19.84 12.83 -1.31
N CYS A 90 -18.66 12.21 -1.28
CA CYS A 90 -18.37 10.99 -2.02
C CYS A 90 -18.38 9.79 -1.08
N SER A 91 -19.05 8.74 -1.48
CA SER A 91 -19.17 7.53 -0.67
C SER A 91 -18.08 6.50 -0.97
N ALA A 92 -17.14 6.79 -1.87
CA ALA A 92 -16.11 5.84 -2.23
C ALA A 92 -15.27 5.44 -1.03
N ARG A 93 -14.96 4.15 -0.95
CA ARG A 93 -14.05 3.57 0.02
C ARG A 93 -12.98 2.83 -0.72
N PHE A 94 -11.79 2.84 -0.16
CA PHE A 94 -10.62 2.20 -0.76
C PHE A 94 -10.12 1.14 0.20
N ARG A 95 -10.26 -0.13 -0.20
CA ARG A 95 -9.85 -1.26 0.64
C ARG A 95 -8.45 -1.69 0.28
N ILE A 96 -7.57 -1.73 1.28
CA ILE A 96 -6.18 -2.14 1.13
C ILE A 96 -6.06 -3.59 1.56
N THR A 97 -5.53 -4.43 0.67
CA THR A 97 -5.29 -5.85 0.94
C THR A 97 -3.83 -6.18 0.72
N ARG A 98 -3.22 -6.91 1.65
CA ARG A 98 -1.88 -7.49 1.48
C ARG A 98 -2.04 -8.75 0.64
N ILE A 99 -1.45 -8.76 -0.58
CA ILE A 99 -1.68 -9.83 -1.54
C ILE A 99 -0.47 -10.77 -1.71
N GLY A 100 0.63 -10.49 -1.05
CA GLY A 100 1.81 -11.33 -1.10
C GLY A 100 3.00 -10.61 -0.52
N THR A 101 4.14 -11.27 -0.52
CA THR A 101 5.40 -10.68 -0.05
C THR A 101 6.42 -10.69 -1.17
N ARG A 102 7.35 -9.75 -1.10
CA ARG A 102 8.44 -9.61 -2.06
C ARG A 102 9.71 -9.30 -1.30
N THR A 103 10.78 -10.01 -1.64
CA THR A 103 12.08 -9.84 -1.02
C THR A 103 12.91 -8.85 -1.83
N PHE A 104 13.54 -7.91 -1.13
CA PHE A 104 14.42 -6.92 -1.70
C PHE A 104 15.81 -7.04 -1.10
N ARG A 105 16.80 -6.59 -1.83
CA ARG A 105 18.15 -6.40 -1.30
C ARG A 105 18.37 -4.91 -1.08
N HIS A 106 18.88 -4.58 0.10
CA HIS A 106 19.12 -3.19 0.49
C HIS A 106 19.93 -2.43 -0.58
N GLY A 107 21.02 -3.04 -1.05
CA GLY A 107 21.88 -2.39 -2.03
C GLY A 107 21.27 -2.16 -3.39
N ASP A 108 20.14 -2.84 -3.70
CA ASP A 108 19.45 -2.64 -4.96
C ASP A 108 18.48 -1.46 -4.92
N VAL A 109 18.09 -0.99 -3.73
CA VAL A 109 17.02 0.00 -3.57
C VAL A 109 17.47 1.29 -2.91
N THR A 110 18.69 1.33 -2.38
CA THR A 110 19.26 2.55 -1.80
C THR A 110 20.80 2.51 -1.89
N ALA A 111 21.39 3.69 -2.02
CA ALA A 111 22.84 3.85 -1.99
C ALA A 111 23.39 4.03 -0.57
N VAL A 112 22.51 4.21 0.42
CA VAL A 112 22.94 4.40 1.81
C VAL A 112 23.34 3.05 2.39
N PRO A 113 24.55 2.91 2.95
CA PRO A 113 24.98 1.63 3.50
C PRO A 113 24.17 1.25 4.74
N LEU A 114 24.10 -0.05 4.99
CA LEU A 114 23.53 -0.54 6.24
C LEU A 114 24.36 -0.04 7.43
N PRO A 115 23.72 0.19 8.60
CA PRO A 115 24.48 0.58 9.78
C PRO A 115 25.45 -0.53 10.19
N PRO A 116 26.58 -0.17 10.83
CA PRO A 116 27.50 -1.18 11.35
C PRO A 116 26.80 -2.06 12.36
N GLY A 117 27.02 -3.35 12.25
CA GLY A 117 26.31 -4.37 12.99
C GLY A 117 26.71 -4.73 14.35
#